data_3c12940f7a6482a6f4709adc6a4a37a4
#
_entry.id   3c12940f7a6482a6f4709adc6a4a37a4
#
_cell.length_a   1.000
_cell.length_b   1.000
_cell.length_c   1.000
_cell.angle_alpha   90.00
_cell.angle_beta   90.00
_cell.angle_gamma   90.00
#
_symmetry.space_group_name_H-M   'P 1'
#
loop_
_entity.id
_entity.type
_entity.pdbx_description
1 polymer ?
#
loop_
_entity_poly.entity_id
_entity_poly.type
_entity_poly.pdbx_seq_one_letter_code
_entity_poly.pdbx_strand_id
1 'polypeptide(L)'
;MSEKIAFLTMEMGITPEEAQVFWPVYNQVDKERDEAIRSVFRSYKAVEDAVAAGKGEKELNKLLDEYLAALKAQGEVEQKAYKEYAKVLPVEKLAKLYVAEEKFRRQHIRKLHGGNRPGQK
;
A
#
# COMPACT_ATOMS: atom_id res chain seq x y z
N MET A 1 19.46 5.03 0.15
CA MET A 1 18.18 5.19 0.85
C MET A 1 17.17 5.81 -0.07
N SER A 2 15.97 5.33 -0.03
CA SER A 2 14.94 5.83 -0.94
C SER A 2 14.43 7.20 -0.49
N GLU A 3 13.88 7.91 -1.44
CA GLU A 3 13.27 9.21 -1.18
C GLU A 3 12.15 9.07 -0.17
N LYS A 4 11.38 7.99 -0.26
CA LYS A 4 10.27 7.76 0.65
C LYS A 4 10.75 7.59 2.08
N ILE A 5 11.79 6.78 2.28
CA ILE A 5 12.31 6.54 3.62
C ILE A 5 12.81 7.84 4.25
N ALA A 6 13.51 8.66 3.47
CA ALA A 6 13.99 9.94 3.97
C ALA A 6 12.82 10.84 4.38
N PHE A 7 11.79 10.89 3.53
CA PHE A 7 10.62 11.71 3.82
C PHE A 7 9.91 11.24 5.09
N LEU A 8 9.68 9.93 5.20
CA LEU A 8 9.00 9.39 6.37
C LEU A 8 9.81 9.62 7.64
N THR A 9 11.11 9.45 7.57
CA THR A 9 11.95 9.65 8.74
C THR A 9 11.81 11.06 9.29
N MET A 10 11.83 12.05 8.40
CA MET A 10 11.67 13.44 8.81
C MET A 10 10.29 13.71 9.38
N GLU A 11 9.26 13.24 8.69
CA GLU A 11 7.89 13.53 9.12
C GLU A 11 7.54 12.86 10.44
N MET A 12 8.05 11.66 10.67
CA MET A 12 7.77 10.94 11.90
C MET A 12 8.59 11.45 13.07
N GLY A 13 9.73 12.05 12.80
CA GLY A 13 10.61 12.51 13.86
C GLY A 13 11.19 11.39 14.70
N ILE A 14 11.46 10.25 14.08
CA ILE A 14 12.02 9.12 14.82
C ILE A 14 13.52 9.31 15.03
N THR A 15 13.99 8.80 16.17
CA THR A 15 15.39 8.86 16.51
C THR A 15 16.15 7.76 15.78
N PRO A 16 17.49 7.87 15.72
CA PRO A 16 18.29 6.78 15.12
C PRO A 16 18.04 5.44 15.78
N GLU A 17 17.87 5.44 17.10
CA GLU A 17 17.60 4.20 17.82
C GLU A 17 16.26 3.60 17.42
N GLU A 18 15.25 4.44 17.30
CA GLU A 18 13.93 3.99 16.87
C GLU A 18 13.98 3.48 15.44
N ALA A 19 14.74 4.16 14.60
CA ALA A 19 14.87 3.77 13.19
C ALA A 19 15.48 2.36 13.06
N GLN A 20 16.42 2.03 13.92
CA GLN A 20 17.06 0.73 13.86
C GLN A 20 16.08 -0.42 14.08
N VAL A 21 15.07 -0.22 14.91
CA VAL A 21 14.10 -1.30 15.16
C VAL A 21 12.88 -1.18 14.26
N PHE A 22 12.58 0.02 13.79
CA PHE A 22 11.38 0.22 12.98
C PHE A 22 11.55 -0.21 11.53
N TRP A 23 12.64 0.21 10.88
CA TRP A 23 12.76 -0.05 9.44
C TRP A 23 12.78 -1.51 9.04
N PRO A 24 13.40 -2.42 9.81
CA PRO A 24 13.27 -3.84 9.46
C PRO A 24 11.82 -4.32 9.47
N VAL A 25 11.02 -3.86 10.44
CA VAL A 25 9.62 -4.22 10.51
C VAL A 25 8.88 -3.62 9.32
N TYR A 26 9.14 -2.36 9.03
CA TYR A 26 8.49 -1.67 7.92
C TYR A 26 8.81 -2.37 6.59
N ASN A 27 10.06 -2.77 6.40
CA ASN A 27 10.44 -3.43 5.15
C ASN A 27 9.75 -4.77 4.99
N GLN A 28 9.55 -5.51 6.08
CA GLN A 28 8.84 -6.78 6.01
C GLN A 28 7.37 -6.55 5.67
N VAL A 29 6.75 -5.55 6.31
CA VAL A 29 5.36 -5.18 6.01
C VAL A 29 5.23 -4.76 4.55
N ASP A 30 6.21 -4.01 4.05
CA ASP A 30 6.17 -3.54 2.67
C ASP A 30 6.14 -4.69 1.67
N LYS A 31 6.89 -5.75 1.97
CA LYS A 31 6.85 -6.94 1.12
C LYS A 31 5.47 -7.58 1.13
N GLU A 32 4.86 -7.65 2.31
CA GLU A 32 3.52 -8.22 2.42
C GLU A 32 2.49 -7.37 1.71
N ARG A 33 2.64 -6.06 1.77
CA ARG A 33 1.76 -5.15 1.05
C ARG A 33 1.89 -5.34 -0.45
N ASP A 34 3.12 -5.43 -0.94
CA ASP A 34 3.36 -5.62 -2.36
C ASP A 34 2.71 -6.91 -2.85
N GLU A 35 2.83 -7.98 -2.08
CA GLU A 35 2.24 -9.25 -2.48
C GLU A 35 0.71 -9.15 -2.48
N ALA A 36 0.14 -8.48 -1.48
CA ALA A 36 -1.30 -8.31 -1.42
C ALA A 36 -1.81 -7.48 -2.59
N ILE A 37 -1.08 -6.41 -2.94
CA ILE A 37 -1.45 -5.57 -4.08
C ILE A 37 -1.39 -6.36 -5.38
N ARG A 38 -0.35 -7.17 -5.54
CA ARG A 38 -0.24 -8.00 -6.75
C ARG A 38 -1.36 -9.01 -6.83
N SER A 39 -1.76 -9.57 -5.69
CA SER A 39 -2.86 -10.52 -5.66
C SER A 39 -4.17 -9.87 -6.08
N VAL A 40 -4.43 -8.65 -5.57
CA VAL A 40 -5.61 -7.91 -5.98
C VAL A 40 -5.59 -7.64 -7.48
N PHE A 41 -4.43 -7.23 -7.99
CA PHE A 41 -4.33 -6.90 -9.40
C PHE A 41 -4.55 -8.13 -10.28
N ARG A 42 -3.96 -9.27 -9.89
CA ARG A 42 -4.14 -10.51 -10.67
C ARG A 42 -5.59 -10.95 -10.69
N SER A 43 -6.25 -10.89 -9.53
CA SER A 43 -7.64 -11.33 -9.47
C SER A 43 -8.56 -10.36 -10.20
N TYR A 44 -8.25 -9.06 -10.16
CA TYR A 44 -8.99 -8.08 -10.94
C TYR A 44 -8.84 -8.37 -12.44
N LYS A 45 -7.61 -8.63 -12.87
CA LYS A 45 -7.33 -8.89 -14.28
C LYS A 45 -8.09 -10.11 -14.76
N ALA A 46 -8.19 -11.12 -13.90
CA ALA A 46 -8.94 -12.32 -14.26
C ALA A 46 -10.41 -12.01 -14.48
N VAL A 47 -10.98 -11.14 -13.64
CA VAL A 47 -12.37 -10.73 -13.84
C VAL A 47 -12.51 -9.96 -15.15
N GLU A 48 -11.61 -9.05 -15.41
CA GLU A 48 -11.64 -8.23 -16.62
C GLU A 48 -11.57 -9.10 -17.87
N ASP A 49 -10.65 -10.06 -17.85
CA ASP A 49 -10.48 -10.95 -19.00
C ASP A 49 -11.71 -11.83 -19.21
N ALA A 50 -12.32 -12.29 -18.12
CA ALA A 50 -13.52 -13.12 -18.21
C ALA A 50 -14.69 -12.34 -18.79
N VAL A 51 -14.84 -11.08 -18.40
CA VAL A 51 -15.88 -10.23 -18.97
C VAL A 51 -15.65 -10.06 -20.46
N ALA A 52 -14.42 -9.77 -20.84
CA ALA A 52 -14.09 -9.58 -22.26
C ALA A 52 -14.34 -10.83 -23.07
N ALA A 53 -14.14 -12.00 -22.46
CA ALA A 53 -14.32 -13.29 -23.15
C ALA A 53 -15.78 -13.76 -23.12
N GLY A 54 -16.68 -13.02 -22.47
CA GLY A 54 -18.09 -13.40 -22.41
C GLY A 54 -18.36 -14.62 -21.57
N LYS A 55 -17.57 -14.84 -20.51
CA LYS A 55 -17.77 -15.97 -19.62
C LYS A 55 -19.11 -15.88 -18.90
N GLY A 56 -19.65 -17.04 -18.54
CA GLY A 56 -20.96 -17.08 -17.92
C GLY A 56 -20.95 -16.80 -16.45
N GLU A 57 -22.14 -16.83 -15.87
CA GLU A 57 -22.39 -16.43 -14.50
C GLU A 57 -21.55 -17.24 -13.50
N LYS A 58 -21.44 -18.53 -13.69
CA LYS A 58 -20.72 -19.38 -12.75
C LYS A 58 -19.24 -18.97 -12.67
N GLU A 59 -18.64 -18.78 -13.81
CA GLU A 59 -17.23 -18.39 -13.85
C GLU A 59 -17.04 -16.99 -13.27
N LEU A 60 -17.92 -16.07 -13.62
CA LEU A 60 -17.82 -14.70 -13.11
C LEU A 60 -18.00 -14.66 -11.60
N ASN A 61 -18.92 -15.45 -11.06
CA ASN A 61 -19.10 -15.49 -9.60
C ASN A 61 -17.83 -15.98 -8.91
N LYS A 62 -17.22 -17.02 -9.45
CA LYS A 62 -15.99 -17.55 -8.85
C LYS A 62 -14.88 -16.49 -8.85
N LEU A 63 -14.71 -15.82 -9.98
CA LEU A 63 -13.63 -14.83 -10.09
C LEU A 63 -13.89 -13.60 -9.23
N LEU A 64 -15.15 -13.20 -9.10
CA LEU A 64 -15.49 -12.09 -8.22
C LEU A 64 -15.24 -12.45 -6.76
N ASP A 65 -15.57 -13.67 -6.38
CA ASP A 65 -15.27 -14.11 -4.99
C ASP A 65 -13.78 -14.02 -4.72
N GLU A 66 -12.96 -14.44 -5.68
CA GLU A 66 -11.52 -14.40 -5.51
C GLU A 66 -11.01 -12.98 -5.43
N TYR A 67 -11.57 -12.08 -6.24
CA TYR A 67 -11.18 -10.68 -6.22
C TYR A 67 -11.53 -10.03 -4.88
N LEU A 68 -12.75 -10.28 -4.41
CA LEU A 68 -13.18 -9.70 -3.14
C LEU A 68 -12.40 -10.27 -1.97
N ALA A 69 -12.04 -11.55 -2.04
CA ALA A 69 -11.19 -12.14 -1.00
C ALA A 69 -9.81 -11.50 -0.98
N ALA A 70 -9.27 -11.17 -2.17
CA ALA A 70 -7.97 -10.51 -2.24
C ALA A 70 -8.03 -9.11 -1.63
N LEU A 71 -9.13 -8.38 -1.86
CA LEU A 71 -9.30 -7.07 -1.25
C LEU A 71 -9.37 -7.16 0.27
N LYS A 72 -10.06 -8.16 0.77
CA LYS A 72 -10.13 -8.36 2.22
C LYS A 72 -8.76 -8.69 2.79
N ALA A 73 -8.03 -9.55 2.11
CA ALA A 73 -6.69 -9.92 2.56
C ALA A 73 -5.76 -8.71 2.59
N GLN A 74 -5.91 -7.80 1.63
CA GLN A 74 -5.12 -6.59 1.62
C GLN A 74 -5.40 -5.73 2.86
N GLY A 75 -6.68 -5.63 3.24
CA GLY A 75 -7.03 -4.90 4.45
C GLY A 75 -6.47 -5.55 5.70
N GLU A 76 -6.44 -6.88 5.72
CA GLU A 76 -5.90 -7.59 6.88
C GLU A 76 -4.40 -7.38 7.03
N VAL A 77 -3.68 -7.23 5.91
CA VAL A 77 -2.26 -6.90 5.97
C VAL A 77 -2.04 -5.58 6.69
N GLU A 78 -2.91 -4.58 6.44
CA GLU A 78 -2.76 -3.29 7.10
C GLU A 78 -3.02 -3.37 8.60
N GLN A 79 -4.02 -4.15 9.00
CA GLN A 79 -4.31 -4.31 10.42
C GLN A 79 -3.19 -5.04 11.14
N LYS A 80 -2.64 -6.06 10.51
CA LYS A 80 -1.51 -6.77 11.08
C LYS A 80 -0.28 -5.87 11.16
N ALA A 81 -0.07 -5.05 10.13
CA ALA A 81 1.06 -4.15 10.10
C ALA A 81 1.04 -3.20 11.29
N TYR A 82 -0.12 -2.64 11.60
CA TYR A 82 -0.21 -1.72 12.73
C TYR A 82 0.20 -2.40 14.03
N LYS A 83 -0.24 -3.63 14.22
CA LYS A 83 0.12 -4.37 15.44
C LYS A 83 1.62 -4.58 15.55
N GLU A 84 2.28 -4.85 14.43
CA GLU A 84 3.72 -5.03 14.44
C GLU A 84 4.44 -3.72 14.70
N TYR A 85 3.99 -2.63 14.09
CA TYR A 85 4.58 -1.32 14.34
C TYR A 85 4.42 -0.90 15.79
N ALA A 86 3.27 -1.22 16.40
CA ALA A 86 2.99 -0.81 17.76
C ALA A 86 3.92 -1.45 18.77
N LYS A 87 4.60 -2.53 18.39
CA LYS A 87 5.57 -3.16 19.25
C LYS A 87 6.87 -2.38 19.32
N VAL A 88 7.14 -1.51 18.36
CA VAL A 88 8.43 -0.85 18.25
C VAL A 88 8.36 0.67 18.32
N LEU A 89 7.18 1.27 18.15
CA LEU A 89 7.07 2.73 18.19
C LEU A 89 5.82 3.16 18.97
N PRO A 90 5.89 4.33 19.61
CA PRO A 90 4.71 4.87 20.29
C PRO A 90 3.65 5.30 19.28
N VAL A 91 2.41 5.36 19.75
CA VAL A 91 1.27 5.63 18.88
C VAL A 91 1.36 6.99 18.19
N GLU A 92 1.96 7.97 18.86
CA GLU A 92 2.10 9.31 18.28
C GLU A 92 2.91 9.26 17.00
N LYS A 93 4.01 8.50 17.01
CA LYS A 93 4.85 8.41 15.83
C LYS A 93 4.22 7.55 14.76
N LEU A 94 3.41 6.58 15.16
CA LEU A 94 2.67 5.78 14.20
C LEU A 94 1.60 6.60 13.49
N ALA A 95 0.92 7.47 14.24
CA ALA A 95 -0.05 8.36 13.60
C ALA A 95 0.66 9.23 12.56
N LYS A 96 1.85 9.72 12.90
CA LYS A 96 2.62 10.52 11.96
C LYS A 96 3.06 9.71 10.75
N LEU A 97 3.34 8.42 10.95
CA LEU A 97 3.68 7.54 9.83
C LEU A 97 2.54 7.48 8.82
N TYR A 98 1.33 7.23 9.29
CA TYR A 98 0.19 7.11 8.37
C TYR A 98 -0.11 8.43 7.67
N VAL A 99 -0.01 9.53 8.40
CA VAL A 99 -0.19 10.84 7.78
C VAL A 99 0.89 11.08 6.73
N ALA A 100 2.13 10.75 7.06
CA ALA A 100 3.25 10.99 6.16
C ALA A 100 3.15 10.12 4.90
N GLU A 101 2.71 8.87 5.06
CA GLU A 101 2.54 8.01 3.89
C GLU A 101 1.49 8.55 2.94
N GLU A 102 0.41 9.08 3.48
CA GLU A 102 -0.62 9.67 2.65
C GLU A 102 -0.12 10.93 1.96
N LYS A 103 0.64 11.76 2.68
CA LYS A 103 1.22 12.96 2.08
C LYS A 103 2.16 12.60 0.94
N PHE A 104 3.01 11.59 1.17
CA PHE A 104 3.97 11.18 0.14
C PHE A 104 3.24 10.67 -1.10
N ARG A 105 2.22 9.87 -0.90
CA ARG A 105 1.44 9.33 -2.00
C ARG A 105 0.79 10.46 -2.81
N ARG A 106 0.22 11.44 -2.13
CA ARG A 106 -0.43 12.56 -2.81
C ARG A 106 0.57 13.42 -3.57
N GLN A 107 1.72 13.67 -2.98
CA GLN A 107 2.74 14.45 -3.64
C GLN A 107 3.26 13.74 -4.87
N HIS A 108 3.42 12.43 -4.77
CA HIS A 108 3.91 11.63 -5.89
C HIS A 108 2.91 11.64 -7.05
N ILE A 109 1.64 11.48 -6.75
CA ILE A 109 0.58 11.50 -7.75
C ILE A 109 0.49 12.87 -8.40
N ARG A 110 0.55 13.92 -7.60
CA ARG A 110 0.49 15.29 -8.13
C ARG A 110 1.66 15.58 -9.05
N LYS A 111 2.83 15.11 -8.67
CA LYS A 111 4.02 15.28 -9.47
C LYS A 111 3.89 14.63 -10.84
N LEU A 112 3.37 13.40 -10.85
CA LEU A 112 3.16 12.69 -12.11
C LEU A 112 2.15 13.40 -12.99
N HIS A 113 1.05 13.83 -12.41
CA HIS A 113 0.02 14.53 -13.16
C HIS A 113 0.54 15.86 -13.68
N GLY A 114 1.27 16.58 -12.84
CA GLY A 114 1.85 17.83 -13.28
C GLY A 114 2.81 17.65 -14.44
N GLY A 115 3.61 16.61 -14.39
CA GLY A 115 4.54 16.32 -15.44
C GLY A 115 3.89 15.91 -16.74
N ASN A 116 2.66 15.40 -16.68
CA ASN A 116 1.94 14.92 -17.83
C ASN A 116 0.94 15.92 -18.39
N ARG A 117 1.04 17.15 -18.00
CA ARG A 117 0.07 18.18 -18.44
C ARG A 117 0.79 19.40 -18.99
N PRO A 118 1.57 19.18 -20.00
CA PRO A 118 2.37 20.30 -20.54
C PRO A 118 1.51 21.42 -21.07
N GLY A 119 0.35 21.11 -21.57
CA GLY A 119 -0.55 22.12 -22.06
C GLY A 119 -1.25 22.90 -20.97
N GLN A 120 -1.03 22.51 -19.76
CA GLN A 120 -1.69 23.05 -18.61
C GLN A 120 -1.08 24.38 -18.30
N LYS A 121 -0.84 25.16 -18.55
CA LYS A 121 -0.17 26.38 -18.17
C LYS A 121 -1.06 27.43 -17.61
#